data_02187c9383bb47e8ec65a17446d9b613
#
_entry.id   02187c9383bb47e8ec65a17446d9b613
#
_cell.length_a   1.000
_cell.length_b   1.000
_cell.length_c   1.000
_cell.angle_alpha   90.00
_cell.angle_beta   90.00
_cell.angle_gamma   90.00
#
_symmetry.space_group_name_H-M   'P 1'
#
loop_
_entity.id
_entity.type
_entity.pdbx_description
1 polymer ?
#
loop_
_entity_poly.entity_id
_entity_poly.type
_entity_poly.pdbx_seq_one_letter_code
_entity_poly.pdbx_strand_id
1 'polypeptide(L)'
;MEDWKKSEGIFNLACYLERASGMMQNTCVKIEHVTKRFGEDIVLQEVNLSLKTGNVYGIVGNNGSGKTVLMKCICGFLPVTTGTIFVFGKKIGHDVDFPESLGVIIETPGFLTQYTGFKNLEILADMNGRISKADIRIVLKRVGLDPDMKKPVGKYSLGMRQRLGIAQAIMEDPLFLILDEPFNGLDKHGVEEIRELLLDLKAAGKTILLASHNEEDIRIVCDHVYEMDGGVLRERTAR
;
A
#
# COMPACT_ATOMS: atom_id res chain seq x y z
N MET A 1 18.62 -0.90 18.50
CA MET A 1 18.43 -0.78 17.04
C MET A 1 18.98 -1.98 16.23
N GLU A 2 19.58 -2.98 16.83
CA GLU A 2 20.19 -4.13 16.13
C GLU A 2 19.44 -5.47 16.25
N ASP A 3 18.43 -5.59 17.11
CA ASP A 3 17.76 -6.88 17.37
C ASP A 3 16.72 -7.33 16.34
N TRP A 4 16.33 -6.45 15.41
CA TRP A 4 15.35 -6.81 14.37
C TRP A 4 15.96 -7.59 13.19
N LYS A 5 17.27 -7.46 12.96
CA LYS A 5 17.99 -8.22 11.91
C LYS A 5 18.11 -9.71 12.20
N LYS A 6 17.79 -10.14 13.44
CA LYS A 6 17.91 -11.52 13.90
C LYS A 6 16.60 -12.28 14.10
N SER A 7 15.44 -11.63 13.88
CA SER A 7 14.16 -12.35 13.92
C SER A 7 13.90 -13.03 12.57
N GLU A 8 14.48 -14.19 12.39
CA GLU A 8 14.37 -15.08 11.22
C GLU A 8 12.93 -15.61 10.95
N GLY A 9 11.88 -15.04 11.54
CA GLY A 9 10.52 -15.54 11.50
C GLY A 9 9.60 -14.92 10.45
N ILE A 10 9.74 -13.63 10.15
CA ILE A 10 8.79 -12.92 9.26
C ILE A 10 9.30 -12.86 7.82
N PHE A 11 10.62 -12.83 7.61
CA PHE A 11 11.23 -12.79 6.29
C PHE A 11 11.89 -14.13 5.95
N ASN A 12 11.08 -15.15 5.66
CA ASN A 12 11.61 -16.42 5.17
C ASN A 12 12.04 -16.27 3.71
N LEU A 13 13.35 -16.06 3.49
CA LEU A 13 13.99 -15.92 2.18
C LEU A 13 13.67 -17.12 1.26
N ALA A 14 13.48 -18.31 1.81
CA ALA A 14 13.11 -19.51 1.06
C ALA A 14 11.67 -19.41 0.49
N CYS A 15 10.72 -18.94 1.28
CA CYS A 15 9.36 -18.67 0.83
C CYS A 15 9.32 -17.52 -0.20
N TYR A 16 10.22 -16.54 -0.08
CA TYR A 16 10.42 -15.47 -1.05
C TYR A 16 10.95 -16.02 -2.37
N LEU A 17 11.97 -16.90 -2.33
CA LEU A 17 12.59 -17.48 -3.53
C LEU A 17 11.65 -18.47 -4.24
N GLU A 18 10.84 -19.24 -3.54
CA GLU A 18 9.82 -20.10 -4.14
C GLU A 18 8.68 -19.30 -4.78
N ARG A 19 8.24 -18.20 -4.16
CA ARG A 19 7.27 -17.27 -4.76
C ARG A 19 7.88 -16.48 -5.94
N ALA A 20 9.15 -16.09 -5.84
CA ALA A 20 9.87 -15.38 -6.91
C ALA A 20 10.21 -16.29 -8.11
N SER A 21 10.45 -17.61 -7.91
CA SER A 21 10.72 -18.53 -9.01
C SER A 21 9.51 -18.83 -9.89
N GLY A 22 8.28 -18.64 -9.36
CA GLY A 22 7.05 -18.65 -10.15
C GLY A 22 6.74 -17.32 -10.86
N MET A 23 7.39 -16.22 -10.45
CA MET A 23 7.16 -14.86 -10.94
C MET A 23 8.33 -14.33 -11.76
N MET A 24 8.65 -14.96 -12.89
CA MET A 24 9.57 -14.38 -13.90
C MET A 24 8.96 -13.17 -14.65
N GLN A 25 7.94 -12.52 -14.10
CA GLN A 25 7.43 -11.27 -14.63
C GLN A 25 8.04 -10.11 -13.85
N ASN A 26 8.91 -9.36 -14.49
CA ASN A 26 9.53 -8.13 -13.98
C ASN A 26 8.49 -6.99 -13.77
N THR A 27 7.20 -7.29 -13.98
CA THR A 27 6.08 -6.34 -13.93
C THR A 27 5.11 -6.73 -12.82
N CYS A 28 4.96 -5.83 -11.83
CA CYS A 28 3.99 -5.97 -10.75
C CYS A 28 2.57 -5.61 -11.22
N VAL A 29 2.42 -4.45 -11.86
CA VAL A 29 1.13 -3.94 -12.35
C VAL A 29 1.26 -3.57 -13.81
N LYS A 30 0.26 -3.95 -14.64
CA LYS A 30 0.11 -3.49 -16.02
C LYS A 30 -1.32 -3.01 -16.24
N ILE A 31 -1.46 -1.78 -16.66
CA ILE A 31 -2.73 -1.10 -16.96
C ILE A 31 -2.72 -0.74 -18.43
N GLU A 32 -3.75 -1.16 -19.16
CA GLU A 32 -3.87 -0.95 -20.59
C GLU A 32 -5.22 -0.29 -20.92
N HIS A 33 -5.17 0.94 -21.42
CA HIS A 33 -6.30 1.75 -21.90
C HIS A 33 -7.48 1.81 -20.92
N VAL A 34 -7.18 1.97 -19.62
CA VAL A 34 -8.21 1.95 -18.58
C VAL A 34 -8.96 3.27 -18.56
N THR A 35 -10.28 3.16 -18.73
CA THR A 35 -11.24 4.24 -18.52
C THR A 35 -12.22 3.86 -17.42
N LYS A 36 -12.52 4.80 -16.52
CA LYS A 36 -13.53 4.65 -15.48
C LYS A 36 -14.53 5.78 -15.55
N ARG A 37 -15.82 5.41 -15.63
CA ARG A 37 -16.95 6.35 -15.62
C ARG A 37 -17.86 6.09 -14.43
N PHE A 38 -18.49 7.15 -13.93
CA PHE A 38 -19.62 7.10 -13.02
C PHE A 38 -20.76 7.90 -13.66
N GLY A 39 -21.74 7.17 -14.21
CA GLY A 39 -22.73 7.80 -15.09
C GLY A 39 -22.06 8.43 -16.31
N GLU A 40 -22.24 9.73 -16.50
CA GLU A 40 -21.62 10.49 -17.59
C GLU A 40 -20.22 11.01 -17.28
N ASP A 41 -19.85 11.06 -15.99
CA ASP A 41 -18.56 11.60 -15.55
C ASP A 41 -17.42 10.63 -15.83
N ILE A 42 -16.42 11.06 -16.59
CA ILE A 42 -15.18 10.31 -16.84
C ILE A 42 -14.17 10.69 -15.77
N VAL A 43 -13.80 9.74 -14.92
CA VAL A 43 -12.84 9.95 -13.81
C VAL A 43 -11.44 9.45 -14.15
N LEU A 44 -11.32 8.41 -14.97
CA LEU A 44 -10.05 7.95 -15.56
C LEU A 44 -10.21 7.88 -17.07
N GLN A 45 -9.21 8.40 -17.82
CA GLN A 45 -9.25 8.51 -19.28
C GLN A 45 -8.05 7.81 -19.90
N GLU A 46 -8.27 6.66 -20.55
CA GLU A 46 -7.25 5.91 -21.32
C GLU A 46 -5.93 5.74 -20.55
N VAL A 47 -6.00 5.44 -19.25
CA VAL A 47 -4.82 5.30 -18.39
C VAL A 47 -4.00 4.10 -18.83
N ASN A 48 -2.71 4.33 -19.05
CA ASN A 48 -1.71 3.31 -19.31
C ASN A 48 -0.60 3.42 -18.24
N LEU A 49 -0.22 2.30 -17.60
CA LEU A 49 0.78 2.28 -16.55
C LEU A 49 1.45 0.90 -16.48
N SER A 50 2.76 0.89 -16.28
CA SER A 50 3.52 -0.34 -16.02
C SER A 50 4.44 -0.14 -14.84
N LEU A 51 4.22 -0.91 -13.76
CA LEU A 51 5.03 -0.89 -12.54
C LEU A 51 5.91 -2.15 -12.48
N LYS A 52 7.23 -1.96 -12.43
CA LYS A 52 8.18 -3.07 -12.21
C LYS A 52 8.24 -3.42 -10.73
N THR A 53 8.56 -4.68 -10.44
CA THR A 53 8.74 -5.15 -9.06
C THR A 53 9.93 -4.47 -8.38
N GLY A 54 9.85 -4.30 -7.05
CA GLY A 54 10.94 -3.79 -6.22
C GLY A 54 11.19 -2.28 -6.28
N ASN A 55 10.28 -1.50 -6.88
CA ASN A 55 10.39 -0.04 -6.97
C ASN A 55 9.26 0.66 -6.22
N VAL A 56 9.49 1.92 -5.89
CA VAL A 56 8.48 2.82 -5.31
C VAL A 56 8.01 3.80 -6.36
N TYR A 57 6.71 3.86 -6.55
CA TYR A 57 6.02 4.70 -7.52
C TYR A 57 5.14 5.71 -6.80
N GLY A 58 5.30 6.99 -7.12
CA GLY A 58 4.47 8.07 -6.60
C GLY A 58 3.45 8.54 -7.63
N ILE A 59 2.21 8.76 -7.21
CA ILE A 59 1.21 9.48 -8.00
C ILE A 59 0.92 10.81 -7.31
N VAL A 60 1.24 11.91 -7.98
CA VAL A 60 0.93 13.26 -7.55
C VAL A 60 -0.28 13.80 -8.33
N GLY A 61 -0.93 14.81 -7.78
CA GLY A 61 -2.07 15.48 -8.42
C GLY A 61 -3.05 16.03 -7.40
N ASN A 62 -3.91 16.94 -7.84
CA ASN A 62 -4.90 17.59 -6.99
C ASN A 62 -5.94 16.60 -6.43
N ASN A 63 -6.65 17.01 -5.37
CA ASN A 63 -7.79 16.25 -4.90
C ASN A 63 -8.86 16.17 -6.01
N GLY A 64 -9.44 14.98 -6.16
CA GLY A 64 -10.41 14.73 -7.23
C GLY A 64 -9.80 14.45 -8.62
N SER A 65 -8.46 14.41 -8.77
CA SER A 65 -7.82 14.11 -10.07
C SER A 65 -7.97 12.65 -10.54
N GLY A 66 -8.39 11.72 -9.67
CA GLY A 66 -8.59 10.30 -10.01
C GLY A 66 -7.63 9.32 -9.32
N LYS A 67 -6.65 9.78 -8.51
CA LYS A 67 -5.64 8.92 -7.85
C LYS A 67 -6.26 7.77 -7.05
N THR A 68 -7.13 8.09 -6.11
CA THR A 68 -7.83 7.11 -5.27
C THR A 68 -8.68 6.14 -6.10
N VAL A 69 -9.33 6.65 -7.17
CA VAL A 69 -10.13 5.81 -8.08
C VAL A 69 -9.24 4.81 -8.83
N LEU A 70 -8.08 5.26 -9.33
CA LEU A 70 -7.11 4.37 -9.98
C LEU A 70 -6.62 3.29 -9.02
N MET A 71 -6.25 3.66 -7.79
CA MET A 71 -5.84 2.71 -6.75
C MET A 71 -6.94 1.69 -6.44
N LYS A 72 -8.20 2.14 -6.29
CA LYS A 72 -9.35 1.25 -6.08
C LYS A 72 -9.56 0.28 -7.25
N CYS A 73 -9.33 0.72 -8.49
CA CYS A 73 -9.41 -0.15 -9.66
C CYS A 73 -8.30 -1.21 -9.65
N ILE A 74 -7.06 -0.84 -9.31
CA ILE A 74 -5.93 -1.78 -9.19
C ILE A 74 -6.19 -2.83 -8.10
N CYS A 75 -6.79 -2.43 -6.97
CA CYS A 75 -7.16 -3.33 -5.88
C CYS A 75 -8.33 -4.26 -6.21
N GLY A 76 -9.08 -4.02 -7.30
CA GLY A 76 -10.33 -4.74 -7.59
C GLY A 76 -11.55 -4.23 -6.83
N PHE A 77 -11.43 -3.16 -6.04
CA PHE A 77 -12.57 -2.58 -5.31
C PHE A 77 -13.57 -1.86 -6.22
N LEU A 78 -13.10 -1.42 -7.39
CA LEU A 78 -13.94 -0.80 -8.41
C LEU A 78 -13.66 -1.44 -9.77
N PRO A 79 -14.67 -1.97 -10.48
CA PRO A 79 -14.49 -2.46 -11.85
C PRO A 79 -14.20 -1.29 -12.78
N VAL A 80 -13.33 -1.49 -13.75
CA VAL A 80 -13.09 -0.54 -14.84
C VAL A 80 -14.27 -0.52 -15.82
N THR A 81 -14.47 0.60 -16.54
CA THR A 81 -15.51 0.68 -17.58
C THR A 81 -15.00 0.08 -18.89
N THR A 82 -13.76 0.39 -19.27
CA THR A 82 -13.04 -0.21 -20.41
C THR A 82 -11.57 -0.41 -20.06
N GLY A 83 -10.85 -1.19 -20.86
CA GLY A 83 -9.44 -1.50 -20.63
C GLY A 83 -9.23 -2.69 -19.70
N THR A 84 -7.98 -2.91 -19.31
CA THR A 84 -7.60 -4.06 -18.50
C THR A 84 -6.53 -3.70 -17.46
N ILE A 85 -6.60 -4.36 -16.30
CA ILE A 85 -5.61 -4.26 -15.24
C ILE A 85 -5.11 -5.67 -14.92
N PHE A 86 -3.79 -5.84 -14.93
CA PHE A 86 -3.12 -7.05 -14.50
C PHE A 86 -2.26 -6.73 -13.27
N VAL A 87 -2.35 -7.57 -12.26
CA VAL A 87 -1.45 -7.54 -11.09
C VAL A 87 -0.79 -8.90 -10.98
N PHE A 88 0.54 -8.92 -10.96
CA PHE A 88 1.34 -10.16 -11.03
C PHE A 88 0.87 -11.12 -12.15
N GLY A 89 0.52 -10.54 -13.32
CA GLY A 89 0.08 -11.30 -14.48
C GLY A 89 -1.36 -11.82 -14.44
N LYS A 90 -2.09 -11.64 -13.34
CA LYS A 90 -3.51 -12.01 -13.22
C LYS A 90 -4.40 -10.82 -13.54
N LYS A 91 -5.38 -11.01 -14.41
CA LYS A 91 -6.35 -9.98 -14.79
C LYS A 91 -7.38 -9.77 -13.69
N ILE A 92 -7.45 -8.55 -13.17
CA ILE A 92 -8.41 -8.16 -12.13
C ILE A 92 -9.83 -8.13 -12.70
N GLY A 93 -10.78 -8.71 -11.93
CA GLY A 93 -12.19 -8.85 -12.32
C GLY A 93 -12.45 -9.95 -13.36
N HIS A 94 -11.45 -10.80 -13.65
CA HIS A 94 -11.58 -11.96 -14.55
C HIS A 94 -10.90 -13.20 -13.99
N ASP A 95 -9.56 -13.16 -13.75
CA ASP A 95 -8.82 -14.29 -13.20
C ASP A 95 -8.91 -14.31 -11.68
N VAL A 96 -8.95 -13.13 -11.07
CA VAL A 96 -9.10 -12.91 -9.63
C VAL A 96 -9.93 -11.64 -9.38
N ASP A 97 -10.69 -11.63 -8.29
CA ASP A 97 -11.43 -10.42 -7.86
C ASP A 97 -10.49 -9.42 -7.21
N PHE A 98 -9.52 -9.92 -6.42
CA PHE A 98 -8.54 -9.12 -5.70
C PHE A 98 -7.13 -9.65 -5.93
N PRO A 99 -6.10 -8.76 -6.00
CA PRO A 99 -4.71 -9.20 -6.09
C PRO A 99 -4.29 -10.03 -4.87
N GLU A 100 -3.55 -11.09 -5.11
CA GLU A 100 -2.86 -11.82 -4.05
C GLU A 100 -1.67 -10.99 -3.53
N SER A 101 -1.31 -11.17 -2.26
CA SER A 101 -0.13 -10.51 -1.66
C SER A 101 -0.14 -8.97 -1.76
N LEU A 102 -1.31 -8.37 -1.53
CA LEU A 102 -1.53 -6.92 -1.53
C LEU A 102 -1.76 -6.40 -0.12
N GLY A 103 -0.99 -5.37 0.28
CA GLY A 103 -1.28 -4.52 1.43
C GLY A 103 -1.85 -3.18 0.99
N VAL A 104 -2.89 -2.69 1.63
CA VAL A 104 -3.60 -1.51 1.15
C VAL A 104 -4.00 -0.55 2.28
N ILE A 105 -3.78 0.76 2.01
CA ILE A 105 -4.43 1.86 2.71
C ILE A 105 -5.03 2.75 1.63
N ILE A 106 -6.35 2.80 1.58
CA ILE A 106 -7.10 3.72 0.72
C ILE A 106 -8.14 4.40 1.58
N GLU A 107 -8.14 5.73 1.58
CA GLU A 107 -8.99 6.55 2.45
C GLU A 107 -8.72 6.27 3.94
N THR A 108 -9.74 6.34 4.80
CA THR A 108 -9.59 6.13 6.24
C THR A 108 -9.84 4.66 6.57
N PRO A 109 -8.87 3.94 7.16
CA PRO A 109 -9.09 2.57 7.59
C PRO A 109 -10.24 2.44 8.59
N GLY A 110 -11.15 1.50 8.32
CA GLY A 110 -12.33 1.22 9.14
C GLY A 110 -12.01 0.33 10.34
N PHE A 111 -11.45 0.89 11.41
CA PHE A 111 -11.17 0.14 12.64
C PHE A 111 -12.39 0.03 13.55
N LEU A 112 -12.44 -1.06 14.31
CA LEU A 112 -13.38 -1.24 15.41
C LEU A 112 -12.97 -0.35 16.58
N THR A 113 -13.66 0.79 16.72
CA THR A 113 -13.24 1.91 17.59
C THR A 113 -13.24 1.57 19.08
N GLN A 114 -13.99 0.55 19.51
CA GLN A 114 -14.07 0.07 20.90
C GLN A 114 -12.87 -0.81 21.30
N TYR A 115 -12.10 -1.35 20.35
CA TYR A 115 -10.97 -2.21 20.61
C TYR A 115 -9.64 -1.46 20.53
N THR A 116 -8.58 -2.06 21.11
CA THR A 116 -7.20 -1.57 20.98
C THR A 116 -6.66 -1.79 19.57
N GLY A 117 -5.56 -1.13 19.20
CA GLY A 117 -4.88 -1.37 17.93
C GLY A 117 -4.46 -2.83 17.76
N PHE A 118 -3.85 -3.41 18.81
CA PHE A 118 -3.49 -4.83 18.81
C PHE A 118 -4.69 -5.73 18.51
N LYS A 119 -5.84 -5.50 19.21
CA LYS A 119 -7.04 -6.35 19.02
C LYS A 119 -7.64 -6.20 17.63
N ASN A 120 -7.58 -5.02 17.03
CA ASN A 120 -8.01 -4.82 15.64
C ASN A 120 -7.18 -5.69 14.67
N LEU A 121 -5.85 -5.67 14.80
CA LEU A 121 -4.99 -6.48 13.95
C LEU A 121 -5.13 -8.00 14.25
N GLU A 122 -5.31 -8.37 15.51
CA GLU A 122 -5.55 -9.77 15.90
C GLU A 122 -6.81 -10.35 15.23
N ILE A 123 -7.91 -9.60 15.19
CA ILE A 123 -9.14 -10.04 14.53
C ILE A 123 -8.90 -10.33 13.04
N LEU A 124 -8.16 -9.46 12.35
CA LEU A 124 -7.82 -9.67 10.94
C LEU A 124 -6.86 -10.86 10.74
N ALA A 125 -5.88 -11.00 11.62
CA ALA A 125 -4.95 -12.13 11.60
C ALA A 125 -5.66 -13.48 11.80
N ASP A 126 -6.63 -13.54 12.73
CA ASP A 126 -7.42 -14.73 13.01
C ASP A 126 -8.28 -15.16 11.80
N MET A 127 -8.74 -14.20 10.96
CA MET A 127 -9.49 -14.50 9.74
C MET A 127 -8.65 -15.21 8.68
N ASN A 128 -7.38 -14.85 8.56
CA ASN A 128 -6.47 -15.35 7.53
C ASN A 128 -5.56 -16.48 8.02
N GLY A 129 -5.32 -16.56 9.34
CA GLY A 129 -4.49 -17.60 9.97
C GLY A 129 -3.02 -17.60 9.55
N ARG A 130 -2.51 -16.47 8.99
CA ARG A 130 -1.16 -16.40 8.40
C ARG A 130 -0.10 -15.85 9.33
N ILE A 131 -0.49 -15.05 10.33
CA ILE A 131 0.43 -14.36 11.22
C ILE A 131 0.08 -14.61 12.69
N SER A 132 1.09 -14.63 13.55
CA SER A 132 0.95 -14.86 14.97
C SER A 132 0.75 -13.54 15.75
N LYS A 133 0.36 -13.67 17.03
CA LYS A 133 0.34 -12.53 17.98
C LYS A 133 1.71 -11.87 18.15
N ALA A 134 2.79 -12.65 18.04
CA ALA A 134 4.15 -12.13 18.11
C ALA A 134 4.45 -11.22 16.89
N ASP A 135 4.03 -11.63 15.71
CA ASP A 135 4.20 -10.84 14.47
C ASP A 135 3.43 -9.52 14.56
N ILE A 136 2.19 -9.53 15.07
CA ILE A 136 1.40 -8.31 15.31
C ILE A 136 2.16 -7.35 16.23
N ARG A 137 2.77 -7.84 17.30
CA ARG A 137 3.57 -7.01 18.22
C ARG A 137 4.77 -6.38 17.52
N ILE A 138 5.46 -7.13 16.68
CA ILE A 138 6.60 -6.64 15.89
C ILE A 138 6.16 -5.54 14.94
N VAL A 139 5.08 -5.77 14.20
CA VAL A 139 4.55 -4.80 13.23
C VAL A 139 4.10 -3.50 13.90
N LEU A 140 3.38 -3.57 15.04
CA LEU A 140 2.98 -2.38 15.80
C LEU A 140 4.18 -1.55 16.24
N LYS A 141 5.24 -2.20 16.80
CA LYS A 141 6.48 -1.51 17.16
C LYS A 141 7.15 -0.86 15.95
N ARG A 142 7.13 -1.54 14.81
CA ARG A 142 7.74 -1.08 13.56
C ARG A 142 7.11 0.22 13.03
N VAL A 143 5.83 0.42 13.28
CA VAL A 143 5.14 1.68 12.94
C VAL A 143 5.10 2.69 14.10
N GLY A 144 5.86 2.47 15.19
CA GLY A 144 5.93 3.36 16.35
C GLY A 144 4.69 3.34 17.25
N LEU A 145 3.96 2.20 17.30
CA LEU A 145 2.84 2.00 18.22
C LEU A 145 3.22 0.98 19.31
N ASP A 146 2.85 1.29 20.56
CA ASP A 146 3.00 0.35 21.68
C ASP A 146 1.97 -0.79 21.55
N PRO A 147 2.41 -2.06 21.38
CA PRO A 147 1.52 -3.22 21.28
C PRO A 147 0.73 -3.50 22.55
N ASP A 148 1.18 -3.00 23.72
CA ASP A 148 0.53 -3.20 25.01
C ASP A 148 -0.41 -2.05 25.38
N MET A 149 -0.56 -1.06 24.51
CA MET A 149 -1.44 0.07 24.71
C MET A 149 -2.88 -0.37 24.94
N LYS A 150 -3.47 0.00 26.09
CA LYS A 150 -4.84 -0.33 26.46
C LYS A 150 -5.88 0.67 25.90
N LYS A 151 -5.42 1.77 25.31
CA LYS A 151 -6.28 2.81 24.75
C LYS A 151 -7.05 2.27 23.53
N PRO A 152 -8.38 2.42 23.46
CA PRO A 152 -9.17 1.99 22.30
C PRO A 152 -8.91 2.92 21.11
N VAL A 153 -9.02 2.38 19.88
CA VAL A 153 -8.73 3.09 18.62
C VAL A 153 -9.61 4.33 18.44
N GLY A 154 -10.82 4.34 18.97
CA GLY A 154 -11.68 5.52 18.97
C GLY A 154 -11.09 6.75 19.67
N LYS A 155 -10.10 6.54 20.57
CA LYS A 155 -9.37 7.60 21.26
C LYS A 155 -7.97 7.87 20.65
N TYR A 156 -7.60 7.24 19.53
CA TYR A 156 -6.34 7.49 18.85
C TYR A 156 -6.33 8.85 18.16
N SER A 157 -5.16 9.50 18.12
CA SER A 157 -4.96 10.67 17.24
C SER A 157 -5.05 10.23 15.78
N LEU A 158 -5.13 11.20 14.86
CA LEU A 158 -5.10 10.92 13.44
C LEU A 158 -3.82 10.16 13.05
N GLY A 159 -2.65 10.64 13.52
CA GLY A 159 -1.38 9.98 13.27
C GLY A 159 -1.28 8.57 13.85
N MET A 160 -1.85 8.31 15.04
CA MET A 160 -1.91 6.94 15.58
C MET A 160 -2.80 6.02 14.73
N ARG A 161 -3.92 6.51 14.20
CA ARG A 161 -4.76 5.74 13.28
C ARG A 161 -4.06 5.48 11.96
N GLN A 162 -3.32 6.47 11.45
CA GLN A 162 -2.51 6.31 10.24
C GLN A 162 -1.44 5.24 10.42
N ARG A 163 -0.68 5.28 11.51
CA ARG A 163 0.30 4.24 11.86
C ARG A 163 -0.33 2.85 11.97
N LEU A 164 -1.50 2.75 12.58
CA LEU A 164 -2.23 1.47 12.67
C LEU A 164 -2.67 0.98 11.28
N GLY A 165 -3.08 1.87 10.38
CA GLY A 165 -3.39 1.54 8.99
C GLY A 165 -2.17 0.99 8.24
N ILE A 166 -1.00 1.63 8.42
CA ILE A 166 0.25 1.13 7.86
C ILE A 166 0.60 -0.26 8.43
N ALA A 167 0.46 -0.44 9.76
CA ALA A 167 0.65 -1.75 10.40
C ALA A 167 -0.25 -2.82 9.77
N GLN A 168 -1.53 -2.53 9.58
CA GLN A 168 -2.47 -3.44 8.90
C GLN A 168 -2.02 -3.78 7.48
N ALA A 169 -1.57 -2.79 6.71
CA ALA A 169 -1.17 -3.00 5.32
C ALA A 169 0.07 -3.89 5.19
N ILE A 170 1.01 -3.82 6.16
CA ILE A 170 2.28 -4.56 6.08
C ILE A 170 2.31 -5.86 6.91
N MET A 171 1.31 -6.13 7.74
CA MET A 171 1.38 -7.21 8.74
C MET A 171 1.47 -8.61 8.14
N GLU A 172 0.95 -8.84 6.93
CA GLU A 172 1.01 -10.13 6.23
C GLU A 172 2.19 -10.23 5.25
N ASP A 173 3.15 -9.32 5.34
CA ASP A 173 4.33 -9.25 4.48
C ASP A 173 4.02 -9.27 2.97
N PRO A 174 3.13 -8.39 2.47
CA PRO A 174 2.74 -8.39 1.07
C PRO A 174 3.91 -8.03 0.14
N LEU A 175 3.82 -8.49 -1.12
CA LEU A 175 4.79 -8.14 -2.17
C LEU A 175 4.49 -6.77 -2.79
N PHE A 176 3.24 -6.36 -2.76
CA PHE A 176 2.77 -5.08 -3.31
C PHE A 176 2.00 -4.28 -2.26
N LEU A 177 2.29 -2.99 -2.17
CA LEU A 177 1.64 -2.05 -1.27
C LEU A 177 1.01 -0.91 -2.07
N ILE A 178 -0.23 -0.57 -1.75
CA ILE A 178 -0.92 0.63 -2.25
C ILE A 178 -1.27 1.51 -1.05
N LEU A 179 -0.71 2.72 -1.02
CA LEU A 179 -0.80 3.63 0.10
C LEU A 179 -1.32 5.00 -0.37
N ASP A 180 -2.57 5.32 -0.05
CA ASP A 180 -3.17 6.62 -0.33
C ASP A 180 -2.90 7.56 0.84
N GLU A 181 -2.11 8.62 0.62
CA GLU A 181 -1.71 9.64 1.60
C GLU A 181 -1.12 9.04 2.90
N PRO A 182 -0.05 8.19 2.84
CA PRO A 182 0.45 7.47 4.02
C PRO A 182 1.03 8.37 5.12
N PHE A 183 1.40 9.60 4.80
CA PHE A 183 2.00 10.57 5.74
C PHE A 183 0.97 11.49 6.39
N ASN A 184 -0.30 11.41 6.00
CA ASN A 184 -1.32 12.31 6.47
C ASN A 184 -1.56 12.20 7.99
N GLY A 185 -1.59 13.34 8.68
CA GLY A 185 -1.83 13.42 10.13
C GLY A 185 -0.66 13.01 11.01
N LEU A 186 0.50 12.71 10.43
CA LEU A 186 1.75 12.49 11.17
C LEU A 186 2.43 13.84 11.48
N ASP A 187 3.12 13.89 12.61
CA ASP A 187 4.07 14.95 12.92
C ASP A 187 5.38 14.75 12.13
N LYS A 188 6.28 15.74 12.20
CA LYS A 188 7.54 15.71 11.45
C LYS A 188 8.36 14.43 11.71
N HIS A 189 8.47 14.02 12.97
CA HIS A 189 9.20 12.80 13.33
C HIS A 189 8.51 11.55 12.80
N GLY A 190 7.17 11.49 12.90
CA GLY A 190 6.38 10.40 12.35
C GLY A 190 6.49 10.26 10.84
N VAL A 191 6.61 11.38 10.12
CA VAL A 191 6.86 11.36 8.66
C VAL A 191 8.23 10.74 8.37
N GLU A 192 9.28 11.13 9.11
CA GLU A 192 10.63 10.59 8.94
C GLU A 192 10.65 9.07 9.21
N GLU A 193 10.06 8.60 10.31
CA GLU A 193 9.97 7.17 10.63
C GLU A 193 9.22 6.36 9.54
N ILE A 194 8.13 6.88 8.99
CA ILE A 194 7.40 6.17 7.94
C ILE A 194 8.15 6.20 6.61
N ARG A 195 8.87 7.29 6.26
CA ARG A 195 9.76 7.32 5.09
C ARG A 195 10.83 6.22 5.19
N GLU A 196 11.50 6.10 6.35
CA GLU A 196 12.49 5.04 6.59
C GLU A 196 11.86 3.64 6.46
N LEU A 197 10.68 3.43 7.03
CA LEU A 197 9.95 2.18 6.91
C LEU A 197 9.67 1.80 5.45
N LEU A 198 9.24 2.76 4.62
CA LEU A 198 8.96 2.51 3.20
C LEU A 198 10.24 2.20 2.42
N LEU A 199 11.36 2.86 2.72
CA LEU A 199 12.66 2.57 2.14
C LEU A 199 13.18 1.17 2.55
N ASP A 200 12.98 0.76 3.80
CA ASP A 200 13.30 -0.59 4.26
C ASP A 200 12.47 -1.66 3.53
N LEU A 201 11.17 -1.41 3.35
CA LEU A 201 10.28 -2.31 2.60
C LEU A 201 10.72 -2.43 1.13
N LYS A 202 11.11 -1.32 0.50
CA LYS A 202 11.71 -1.31 -0.83
C LYS A 202 13.00 -2.13 -0.86
N ALA A 203 13.91 -1.92 0.09
CA ALA A 203 15.17 -2.67 0.19
C ALA A 203 14.93 -4.18 0.37
N ALA A 204 13.81 -4.57 1.00
CA ALA A 204 13.33 -5.94 1.10
C ALA A 204 12.65 -6.45 -0.19
N GLY A 205 12.68 -5.69 -1.29
CA GLY A 205 12.15 -6.09 -2.60
C GLY A 205 10.63 -5.87 -2.78
N LYS A 206 9.98 -5.16 -1.85
CA LYS A 206 8.56 -4.84 -1.99
C LYS A 206 8.34 -3.78 -3.08
N THR A 207 7.22 -3.88 -3.78
CA THR A 207 6.76 -2.85 -4.72
C THR A 207 5.77 -1.95 -3.99
N ILE A 208 5.90 -0.64 -4.15
CA ILE A 208 5.04 0.32 -3.46
C ILE A 208 4.47 1.31 -4.47
N LEU A 209 3.17 1.48 -4.48
CA LEU A 209 2.47 2.56 -5.16
C LEU A 209 1.87 3.48 -4.10
N LEU A 210 2.30 4.73 -4.06
CA LEU A 210 1.76 5.68 -3.11
C LEU A 210 1.22 6.94 -3.80
N ALA A 211 0.17 7.53 -3.24
CA ALA A 211 -0.26 8.87 -3.58
C ALA A 211 0.11 9.82 -2.45
N SER A 212 0.63 10.99 -2.77
CA SER A 212 0.85 12.07 -1.83
C SER A 212 0.74 13.42 -2.55
N HIS A 213 0.24 14.41 -1.83
CA HIS A 213 0.24 15.80 -2.28
C HIS A 213 1.51 16.57 -1.83
N ASN A 214 2.37 15.94 -1.00
CA ASN A 214 3.63 16.52 -0.55
C ASN A 214 4.77 16.09 -1.49
N GLU A 215 5.31 17.04 -2.25
CA GLU A 215 6.39 16.78 -3.21
C GLU A 215 7.70 16.32 -2.55
N GLU A 216 7.96 16.72 -1.30
CA GLU A 216 9.15 16.29 -0.57
C GLU A 216 9.11 14.79 -0.25
N ASP A 217 7.97 14.28 0.23
CA ASP A 217 7.78 12.85 0.49
C ASP A 217 8.01 12.02 -0.76
N ILE A 218 7.41 12.47 -1.88
CA ILE A 218 7.54 11.83 -3.18
C ILE A 218 9.02 11.80 -3.63
N ARG A 219 9.73 12.92 -3.51
CA ARG A 219 11.14 13.03 -3.92
C ARG A 219 12.07 12.12 -3.11
N ILE A 220 11.78 11.92 -1.81
CA ILE A 220 12.63 11.12 -0.92
C ILE A 220 12.39 9.62 -1.12
N VAL A 221 11.14 9.21 -1.32
CA VAL A 221 10.76 7.79 -1.25
C VAL A 221 10.63 7.13 -2.63
N CYS A 222 10.22 7.90 -3.67
CA CYS A 222 9.84 7.33 -4.96
C CYS A 222 10.99 7.27 -5.97
N ASP A 223 11.06 6.17 -6.73
CA ASP A 223 11.96 6.00 -7.88
C ASP A 223 11.36 6.61 -9.15
N HIS A 224 10.04 6.50 -9.29
CA HIS A 224 9.29 7.00 -10.44
C HIS A 224 8.10 7.82 -9.97
N VAL A 225 7.80 8.88 -10.68
CA VAL A 225 6.70 9.78 -10.33
C VAL A 225 5.77 9.94 -11.53
N TYR A 226 4.49 9.79 -11.28
CA TYR A 226 3.42 10.06 -12.24
C TYR A 226 2.56 11.20 -11.76
N GLU A 227 2.06 12.00 -12.68
CA GLU A 227 1.11 13.08 -12.42
C GLU A 227 -0.28 12.69 -12.94
N MET A 228 -1.27 12.80 -12.06
CA MET A 228 -2.67 12.59 -12.40
C MET A 228 -3.38 13.94 -12.46
N ASP A 229 -3.88 14.31 -13.63
CA ASP A 229 -4.65 15.53 -13.83
C ASP A 229 -5.88 15.23 -14.69
N GLY A 230 -7.07 15.60 -14.18
CA GLY A 230 -8.36 15.39 -14.87
C GLY A 230 -8.58 13.95 -15.37
N GLY A 231 -8.11 12.94 -14.64
CA GLY A 231 -8.23 11.52 -15.01
C GLY A 231 -7.18 11.01 -15.99
N VAL A 232 -6.26 11.86 -16.44
CA VAL A 232 -5.14 11.49 -17.33
C VAL A 232 -3.87 11.30 -16.51
N LEU A 233 -3.21 10.16 -16.68
CA LEU A 233 -1.93 9.84 -16.01
C LEU A 233 -0.76 10.08 -16.97
N ARG A 234 0.26 10.80 -16.52
CA ARG A 234 1.49 11.04 -17.28
C ARG A 234 2.72 10.76 -16.42
N GLU A 235 3.74 10.16 -17.00
CA GLU A 235 5.02 10.04 -16.31
C GLU A 235 5.67 11.41 -16.17
N ARG A 236 6.10 11.74 -14.96
CA ARG A 236 6.82 12.98 -14.66
C ARG A 236 8.31 12.72 -14.88
N THR A 237 8.88 13.30 -15.90
CA THR A 237 10.32 13.21 -16.15
C THR A 237 11.07 13.77 -14.93
N ALA A 238 12.02 13.00 -14.37
CA ALA A 238 12.87 13.48 -13.28
C ALA A 238 13.62 14.76 -13.74
N ARG A 239 13.43 15.84 -12.99
CA ARG A 239 14.24 17.04 -13.14
C ARG A 239 15.47 16.97 -12.25
#